data_fb139364cf8e4766e926224813345e02
#
_entry.id   fb139364cf8e4766e926224813345e02
#
_cell.length_a   1.000
_cell.length_b   1.000
_cell.length_c   1.000
_cell.angle_alpha   90.00
_cell.angle_beta   90.00
_cell.angle_gamma   90.00
#
_symmetry.space_group_name_H-M   'P 1'
#
loop_
_entity.id
_entity.type
_entity.pdbx_description
1 polymer ?
#
loop_
_entity_poly.entity_id
_entity_poly.type
_entity_poly.pdbx_seq_one_letter_code
_entity_poly.pdbx_strand_id
1 'polypeptide(L)'
;MFWQKEIETMPRKELEALQLERLKWIVDYSIRNVPFYAKRLGEAGVTAEKIKSLSDVTYIPFTTKADIRDNYPTGLFGADMKKIVRVHASSGTTGKPTIVGYTRNDLNNWADQVARIAVAVGVTDEDIFQISFGYGLFTGALGLHYGLERIGCTVIPASSGNTEKQLMLLRDMKVTGLVATPSYALYMGESAKESGYPMSDYKIRIGLFGSEGCTPEMRTQIEKVWGLFATDNYGLSEIMGPGVSGECIKRCGLHIAEDLSLIHIYEDLGYSRRRQDRQRVHPVHHLPVPARPRVRRAYGGGVRFL
;
A
#
# COMPACT_ATOMS: atom_id res chain seq x y z
N MET A 1 12.09 7.02 -12.30
CA MET A 1 13.01 5.85 -12.22
C MET A 1 12.17 4.58 -12.01
N PHE A 2 12.73 3.41 -12.28
CA PHE A 2 12.04 2.11 -12.15
C PHE A 2 12.92 1.18 -11.30
N TRP A 3 12.31 0.42 -10.41
CA TRP A 3 12.96 -0.64 -9.66
C TRP A 3 13.08 -1.93 -10.48
N GLN A 4 11.97 -2.32 -11.09
CA GLN A 4 11.86 -3.51 -11.97
C GLN A 4 11.34 -3.06 -13.34
N LYS A 5 12.21 -2.42 -14.12
CA LYS A 5 11.84 -1.74 -15.36
C LYS A 5 11.00 -2.61 -16.32
N GLU A 6 11.39 -3.85 -16.55
CA GLU A 6 10.70 -4.75 -17.48
C GLU A 6 9.23 -4.98 -17.08
N ILE A 7 8.99 -5.27 -15.79
CA ILE A 7 7.63 -5.46 -15.28
C ILE A 7 6.89 -4.13 -15.23
N GLU A 8 7.56 -3.10 -14.76
CA GLU A 8 6.96 -1.79 -14.57
C GLU A 8 6.62 -1.05 -15.87
N THR A 9 7.21 -1.44 -16.99
CA THR A 9 6.95 -0.89 -18.33
C THR A 9 6.38 -1.94 -19.31
N MET A 10 5.89 -3.07 -18.79
CA MET A 10 5.34 -4.16 -19.58
C MET A 10 4.21 -3.67 -20.49
N PRO A 11 4.20 -4.04 -21.78
CA PRO A 11 3.11 -3.70 -22.70
C PRO A 11 1.75 -4.20 -22.19
N ARG A 12 0.70 -3.40 -22.38
CA ARG A 12 -0.64 -3.68 -21.84
C ARG A 12 -1.14 -5.10 -22.15
N LYS A 13 -0.96 -5.55 -23.38
CA LYS A 13 -1.40 -6.88 -23.81
C LYS A 13 -0.69 -8.00 -23.03
N GLU A 14 0.60 -7.84 -22.78
CA GLU A 14 1.39 -8.82 -22.01
C GLU A 14 0.99 -8.81 -20.54
N LEU A 15 0.78 -7.62 -19.99
CA LEU A 15 0.31 -7.45 -18.61
C LEU A 15 -1.07 -8.09 -18.38
N GLU A 16 -2.01 -7.90 -19.33
CA GLU A 16 -3.34 -8.52 -19.25
C GLU A 16 -3.28 -10.05 -19.36
N ALA A 17 -2.37 -10.59 -20.17
CA ALA A 17 -2.15 -12.03 -20.24
C ALA A 17 -1.59 -12.57 -18.90
N LEU A 18 -0.61 -11.88 -18.31
CA LEU A 18 -0.05 -12.22 -17.01
C LEU A 18 -1.11 -12.12 -15.89
N GLN A 19 -1.92 -11.07 -15.89
CA GLN A 19 -3.02 -10.92 -14.94
C GLN A 19 -4.04 -12.06 -15.04
N LEU A 20 -4.40 -12.47 -16.24
CA LEU A 20 -5.33 -13.59 -16.46
C LEU A 20 -4.75 -14.91 -15.97
N GLU A 21 -3.47 -15.16 -16.24
CA GLU A 21 -2.76 -16.34 -15.71
C GLU A 21 -2.77 -16.36 -14.18
N ARG A 22 -2.41 -15.25 -13.56
CA ARG A 22 -2.37 -15.11 -12.09
C ARG A 22 -3.76 -15.19 -11.46
N LEU A 23 -4.80 -14.64 -12.13
CA LEU A 23 -6.18 -14.76 -11.67
C LEU A 23 -6.64 -16.23 -11.66
N LYS A 24 -6.36 -16.98 -12.71
CA LYS A 24 -6.65 -18.42 -12.74
C LYS A 24 -5.91 -19.18 -11.66
N TRP A 25 -4.63 -18.86 -11.49
CA TRP A 25 -3.79 -19.49 -10.48
C TRP A 25 -4.32 -19.23 -9.06
N ILE A 26 -4.68 -17.99 -8.70
CA ILE A 26 -5.14 -17.67 -7.34
C ILE A 26 -6.50 -18.29 -7.05
N VAL A 27 -7.40 -18.37 -8.05
CA VAL A 27 -8.70 -19.05 -7.91
C VAL A 27 -8.49 -20.53 -7.62
N ASP A 28 -7.69 -21.24 -8.41
CA ASP A 28 -7.37 -22.64 -8.21
C ASP A 28 -6.63 -22.89 -6.88
N TYR A 29 -5.64 -22.07 -6.57
CA TYR A 29 -4.89 -22.14 -5.31
C TYR A 29 -5.81 -21.95 -4.09
N SER A 30 -6.71 -20.98 -4.14
CA SER A 30 -7.65 -20.70 -3.06
C SER A 30 -8.64 -21.86 -2.85
N ILE A 31 -9.15 -22.44 -3.93
CA ILE A 31 -10.04 -23.61 -3.86
C ILE A 31 -9.33 -24.80 -3.21
N ARG A 32 -8.10 -25.08 -3.60
CA ARG A 32 -7.36 -26.24 -3.08
C ARG A 32 -6.88 -26.11 -1.65
N ASN A 33 -6.57 -24.91 -1.20
CA ASN A 33 -5.86 -24.70 0.06
C ASN A 33 -6.70 -24.06 1.17
N VAL A 34 -7.86 -23.44 0.84
CA VAL A 34 -8.67 -22.72 1.82
C VAL A 34 -10.11 -23.22 1.80
N PRO A 35 -10.55 -24.01 2.80
CA PRO A 35 -11.90 -24.60 2.84
C PRO A 35 -13.02 -23.56 2.67
N PHE A 36 -12.87 -22.37 3.25
CA PHE A 36 -13.80 -21.27 3.08
C PHE A 36 -13.98 -20.89 1.60
N TYR A 37 -12.89 -20.74 0.84
CA TYR A 37 -12.95 -20.43 -0.58
C TYR A 37 -13.40 -21.61 -1.44
N ALA A 38 -13.03 -22.84 -1.07
CA ALA A 38 -13.53 -24.03 -1.75
C ALA A 38 -15.06 -24.08 -1.73
N LYS A 39 -15.67 -23.80 -0.57
CA LYS A 39 -17.12 -23.73 -0.42
C LYS A 39 -17.71 -22.54 -1.19
N ARG A 40 -17.24 -21.33 -0.95
CA ARG A 40 -17.81 -20.09 -1.49
C ARG A 40 -17.72 -20.02 -3.02
N LEU A 41 -16.57 -20.38 -3.59
CA LEU A 41 -16.37 -20.41 -5.04
C LEU A 41 -17.13 -21.56 -5.68
N GLY A 42 -17.22 -22.73 -5.01
CA GLY A 42 -18.03 -23.84 -5.46
C GLY A 42 -19.53 -23.51 -5.53
N GLU A 43 -20.09 -22.86 -4.51
CA GLU A 43 -21.47 -22.38 -4.49
C GLU A 43 -21.75 -21.35 -5.60
N ALA A 44 -20.77 -20.51 -5.92
CA ALA A 44 -20.84 -19.55 -7.04
C ALA A 44 -20.56 -20.19 -8.41
N GLY A 45 -20.20 -21.48 -8.45
CA GLY A 45 -19.85 -22.18 -9.67
C GLY A 45 -18.58 -21.67 -10.37
N VAL A 46 -17.68 -21.02 -9.61
CA VAL A 46 -16.42 -20.44 -10.12
C VAL A 46 -15.29 -21.46 -9.99
N THR A 47 -14.60 -21.71 -11.10
CA THR A 47 -13.37 -22.51 -11.17
C THR A 47 -12.35 -21.81 -12.08
N ALA A 48 -11.07 -22.20 -11.97
CA ALA A 48 -10.02 -21.61 -12.82
C ALA A 48 -10.27 -21.83 -14.32
N GLU A 49 -10.86 -22.98 -14.70
CA GLU A 49 -11.17 -23.30 -16.10
C GLU A 49 -12.30 -22.44 -16.67
N LYS A 50 -13.20 -21.96 -15.81
CA LYS A 50 -14.29 -21.07 -16.22
C LYS A 50 -13.85 -19.62 -16.39
N ILE A 51 -12.73 -19.21 -15.80
CA ILE A 51 -12.15 -17.89 -16.02
C ILE A 51 -11.50 -17.85 -17.41
N LYS A 52 -12.07 -17.11 -18.34
CA LYS A 52 -11.58 -16.96 -19.72
C LYS A 52 -11.00 -15.58 -20.01
N SER A 53 -11.41 -14.58 -19.23
CA SER A 53 -11.02 -13.18 -19.39
C SER A 53 -10.92 -12.49 -18.03
N LEU A 54 -10.29 -11.32 -17.99
CA LEU A 54 -10.21 -10.52 -16.76
C LEU A 54 -11.58 -10.02 -16.27
N SER A 55 -12.55 -9.85 -17.17
CA SER A 55 -13.91 -9.46 -16.80
C SER A 55 -14.64 -10.51 -15.97
N ASP A 56 -14.22 -11.77 -16.03
CA ASP A 56 -14.84 -12.86 -15.28
C ASP A 56 -14.58 -12.75 -13.76
N VAL A 57 -13.71 -11.84 -13.34
CA VAL A 57 -13.54 -11.46 -11.95
C VAL A 57 -14.87 -11.05 -11.28
N THR A 58 -15.83 -10.56 -12.08
CA THR A 58 -17.17 -10.16 -11.61
C THR A 58 -17.97 -11.32 -11.04
N TYR A 59 -17.70 -12.56 -11.45
CA TYR A 59 -18.36 -13.78 -10.93
C TYR A 59 -17.77 -14.25 -9.60
N ILE A 60 -16.59 -13.76 -9.21
CA ILE A 60 -15.94 -14.15 -7.95
C ILE A 60 -16.65 -13.42 -6.79
N PRO A 61 -17.19 -14.13 -5.78
CA PRO A 61 -17.84 -13.49 -4.64
C PRO A 61 -16.86 -12.65 -3.81
N PHE A 62 -17.35 -11.59 -3.19
CA PHE A 62 -16.55 -10.75 -2.31
C PHE A 62 -16.15 -11.47 -1.02
N THR A 63 -14.95 -11.18 -0.53
CA THR A 63 -14.54 -11.46 0.85
C THR A 63 -14.69 -10.18 1.68
N THR A 64 -15.37 -10.27 2.80
CA THR A 64 -15.63 -9.14 3.69
C THR A 64 -14.79 -9.23 4.96
N LYS A 65 -14.71 -8.11 5.71
CA LYS A 65 -14.07 -8.14 7.04
C LYS A 65 -14.75 -9.10 8.02
N ALA A 66 -16.04 -9.34 7.87
CA ALA A 66 -16.76 -10.34 8.68
C ALA A 66 -16.21 -11.74 8.37
N ASP A 67 -16.07 -12.10 7.09
CA ASP A 67 -15.52 -13.40 6.69
C ASP A 67 -14.14 -13.65 7.30
N ILE A 68 -13.27 -12.63 7.31
CA ILE A 68 -11.92 -12.76 7.88
C ILE A 68 -11.99 -13.00 9.40
N ARG A 69 -12.86 -12.28 10.10
CA ARG A 69 -13.06 -12.43 11.55
C ARG A 69 -13.68 -13.76 11.95
N ASP A 70 -14.63 -14.25 11.15
CA ASP A 70 -15.32 -15.52 11.41
C ASP A 70 -14.39 -16.72 11.19
N ASN A 71 -13.36 -16.56 10.36
CA ASN A 71 -12.31 -17.55 10.13
C ASN A 71 -11.02 -17.29 10.94
N TYR A 72 -11.10 -16.47 12.00
CA TYR A 72 -9.98 -16.23 12.92
C TYR A 72 -9.53 -17.52 13.63
N PRO A 73 -8.23 -17.75 13.86
CA PRO A 73 -7.12 -16.84 13.48
C PRO A 73 -6.53 -17.12 12.09
N THR A 74 -6.61 -18.34 11.56
CA THR A 74 -5.85 -18.78 10.39
C THR A 74 -6.69 -19.47 9.32
N GLY A 75 -8.01 -19.48 9.46
CA GLY A 75 -8.93 -20.20 8.56
C GLY A 75 -8.92 -19.73 7.11
N LEU A 76 -8.35 -18.54 6.83
CA LEU A 76 -8.15 -18.03 5.47
C LEU A 76 -6.70 -18.13 4.98
N PHE A 77 -5.81 -18.77 5.73
CA PHE A 77 -4.44 -18.98 5.26
C PHE A 77 -4.41 -20.08 4.20
N GLY A 78 -3.88 -19.74 3.02
CA GLY A 78 -3.69 -20.71 1.93
C GLY A 78 -2.39 -21.51 2.04
N ALA A 79 -1.51 -21.15 2.98
CA ALA A 79 -0.24 -21.82 3.22
C ALA A 79 -0.21 -22.48 4.61
N ASP A 80 0.46 -23.62 4.71
CA ASP A 80 0.74 -24.28 6.00
C ASP A 80 1.49 -23.31 6.93
N MET A 81 1.18 -23.32 8.23
CA MET A 81 1.85 -22.50 9.25
C MET A 81 3.36 -22.68 9.28
N LYS A 82 3.89 -23.83 8.88
CA LYS A 82 5.34 -24.06 8.74
C LYS A 82 6.00 -23.19 7.67
N LYS A 83 5.24 -22.70 6.70
CA LYS A 83 5.71 -21.81 5.63
C LYS A 83 5.49 -20.34 5.97
N ILE A 84 4.67 -20.02 6.99
CA ILE A 84 4.43 -18.66 7.45
C ILE A 84 5.64 -18.21 8.30
N VAL A 85 6.31 -17.18 7.84
CA VAL A 85 7.51 -16.64 8.51
C VAL A 85 7.24 -15.33 9.26
N ARG A 86 6.06 -14.73 9.02
CA ARG A 86 5.62 -13.51 9.71
C ARG A 86 4.11 -13.45 9.77
N VAL A 87 3.60 -12.90 10.87
CA VAL A 87 2.17 -12.61 11.07
C VAL A 87 2.01 -11.14 11.42
N HIS A 88 1.04 -10.51 10.80
CA HIS A 88 0.59 -9.16 11.14
C HIS A 88 -0.89 -9.16 11.48
N ALA A 89 -1.34 -8.09 12.13
CA ALA A 89 -2.74 -7.88 12.42
C ALA A 89 -3.15 -6.43 12.23
N SER A 90 -4.37 -6.21 11.76
CA SER A 90 -4.95 -4.88 11.81
C SER A 90 -5.39 -4.53 13.24
N SER A 91 -5.44 -3.23 13.54
CA SER A 91 -5.82 -2.71 14.86
C SER A 91 -7.30 -2.86 15.22
N GLY A 92 -7.93 -3.97 14.89
CA GLY A 92 -9.37 -4.23 15.03
C GLY A 92 -10.06 -3.44 16.16
N THR A 93 -10.74 -2.35 15.79
CA THR A 93 -11.48 -1.49 16.73
C THR A 93 -12.74 -2.16 17.30
N THR A 94 -13.10 -3.33 16.82
CA THR A 94 -14.39 -4.01 17.09
C THR A 94 -14.25 -5.45 17.57
N GLY A 95 -13.15 -5.81 18.28
CA GLY A 95 -12.97 -7.15 18.83
C GLY A 95 -11.79 -7.93 18.23
N LYS A 96 -12.02 -9.10 17.61
CA LYS A 96 -10.92 -9.90 17.05
C LYS A 96 -10.19 -9.17 15.93
N PRO A 97 -8.84 -9.11 15.94
CA PRO A 97 -8.06 -8.46 14.88
C PRO A 97 -8.16 -9.29 13.58
N THR A 98 -7.96 -8.61 12.45
CA THR A 98 -7.72 -9.29 11.18
C THR A 98 -6.28 -9.79 11.15
N ILE A 99 -6.09 -11.10 11.11
CA ILE A 99 -4.77 -11.74 11.06
C ILE A 99 -4.38 -12.01 9.61
N VAL A 100 -3.15 -11.65 9.24
CA VAL A 100 -2.56 -11.95 7.93
C VAL A 100 -1.21 -12.63 8.11
N GLY A 101 -0.98 -13.71 7.37
CA GLY A 101 0.25 -14.49 7.40
C GLY A 101 1.03 -14.33 6.10
N TYR A 102 2.33 -14.23 6.21
CA TYR A 102 3.24 -14.04 5.07
C TYR A 102 4.23 -15.20 4.98
N THR A 103 4.34 -15.77 3.81
CA THR A 103 5.45 -16.64 3.45
C THR A 103 6.70 -15.82 3.12
N ARG A 104 7.85 -16.47 2.96
CA ARG A 104 9.08 -15.78 2.50
C ARG A 104 8.89 -15.11 1.14
N ASN A 105 8.17 -15.77 0.24
CA ASN A 105 7.87 -15.23 -1.09
C ASN A 105 6.98 -13.96 -1.02
N ASP A 106 5.97 -13.98 -0.15
CA ASP A 106 5.09 -12.80 0.04
C ASP A 106 5.89 -11.60 0.55
N LEU A 107 6.82 -11.82 1.50
CA LEU A 107 7.68 -10.75 2.02
C LEU A 107 8.63 -10.20 0.95
N ASN A 108 9.16 -11.04 0.06
CA ASN A 108 9.98 -10.59 -1.04
C ASN A 108 9.18 -9.76 -2.05
N ASN A 109 8.00 -10.23 -2.44
CA ASN A 109 7.10 -9.50 -3.34
C ASN A 109 6.70 -8.15 -2.73
N TRP A 110 6.41 -8.13 -1.44
CA TRP A 110 6.06 -6.89 -0.74
C TRP A 110 7.21 -5.90 -0.69
N ALA A 111 8.43 -6.36 -0.39
CA ALA A 111 9.61 -5.49 -0.40
C ALA A 111 9.85 -4.89 -1.80
N ASP A 112 9.66 -5.68 -2.87
CA ASP A 112 9.78 -5.17 -4.24
C ASP A 112 8.69 -4.16 -4.60
N GLN A 113 7.44 -4.35 -4.15
CA GLN A 113 6.37 -3.36 -4.35
C GLN A 113 6.70 -2.02 -3.69
N VAL A 114 7.16 -2.05 -2.44
CA VAL A 114 7.59 -0.84 -1.72
C VAL A 114 8.79 -0.19 -2.41
N ALA A 115 9.77 -0.97 -2.86
CA ALA A 115 10.91 -0.45 -3.61
C ALA A 115 10.46 0.26 -4.90
N ARG A 116 9.46 -0.28 -5.63
CA ARG A 116 8.91 0.38 -6.83
C ARG A 116 8.36 1.77 -6.53
N ILE A 117 7.53 1.92 -5.48
CA ILE A 117 6.95 3.23 -5.13
C ILE A 117 8.00 4.21 -4.62
N ALA A 118 8.98 3.75 -3.84
CA ALA A 118 10.04 4.58 -3.32
C ALA A 118 10.98 5.08 -4.45
N VAL A 119 11.43 4.19 -5.35
CA VAL A 119 12.25 4.56 -6.51
C VAL A 119 11.49 5.47 -7.48
N ALA A 120 10.16 5.31 -7.61
CA ALA A 120 9.34 6.17 -8.47
C ALA A 120 9.30 7.64 -8.01
N VAL A 121 9.61 7.93 -6.75
CA VAL A 121 9.72 9.28 -6.20
C VAL A 121 11.16 9.75 -6.00
N GLY A 122 12.14 8.96 -6.47
CA GLY A 122 13.54 9.34 -6.51
C GLY A 122 14.36 8.91 -5.29
N VAL A 123 13.91 7.88 -4.57
CA VAL A 123 14.73 7.22 -3.53
C VAL A 123 15.86 6.44 -4.17
N THR A 124 17.03 6.50 -3.58
CA THR A 124 18.25 5.79 -3.98
C THR A 124 18.87 5.05 -2.78
N ASP A 125 19.90 4.26 -3.01
CA ASP A 125 20.68 3.58 -1.99
C ASP A 125 21.53 4.52 -1.10
N GLU A 126 21.70 5.78 -1.51
CA GLU A 126 22.36 6.81 -0.71
C GLU A 126 21.47 7.40 0.38
N ASP A 127 20.17 7.10 0.38
CA ASP A 127 19.21 7.71 1.30
C ASP A 127 19.26 7.07 2.70
N ILE A 128 19.03 7.91 3.70
CA ILE A 128 18.84 7.51 5.10
C ILE A 128 17.39 7.81 5.48
N PHE A 129 16.63 6.76 5.76
CA PHE A 129 15.22 6.87 6.11
C PHE A 129 14.97 6.64 7.60
N GLN A 130 14.21 7.53 8.22
CA GLN A 130 13.63 7.28 9.53
C GLN A 130 12.19 6.81 9.39
N ILE A 131 11.86 5.67 10.05
CA ILE A 131 10.51 5.14 10.11
C ILE A 131 9.89 5.46 11.46
N SER A 132 8.90 6.35 11.42
CA SER A 132 8.16 6.87 12.57
C SER A 132 6.78 6.23 12.72
N PHE A 133 6.65 4.97 12.25
CA PHE A 133 5.51 4.09 12.51
C PHE A 133 5.81 3.11 13.62
N GLY A 134 4.79 2.73 14.40
CA GLY A 134 4.93 1.67 15.41
C GLY A 134 5.29 0.33 14.78
N TYR A 135 6.38 -0.28 15.26
CA TYR A 135 6.74 -1.65 14.94
C TYR A 135 5.93 -2.62 15.81
N GLY A 136 5.55 -3.77 15.26
CA GLY A 136 4.75 -4.78 15.94
C GLY A 136 3.79 -5.48 15.00
N LEU A 137 2.55 -5.72 15.44
CA LEU A 137 1.54 -6.38 14.62
C LEU A 137 1.06 -5.53 13.44
N PHE A 138 1.18 -4.21 13.51
CA PHE A 138 0.84 -3.30 12.44
C PHE A 138 1.76 -3.50 11.22
N THR A 139 1.17 -3.56 10.02
CA THR A 139 1.91 -3.86 8.79
C THR A 139 2.80 -2.71 8.30
N GLY A 140 2.44 -1.45 8.61
CA GLY A 140 2.99 -0.26 7.98
C GLY A 140 4.51 -0.10 8.12
N ALA A 141 5.04 -0.25 9.33
CA ALA A 141 6.46 -0.04 9.59
C ALA A 141 7.33 -1.07 8.86
N LEU A 142 7.06 -2.36 9.06
CA LEU A 142 7.92 -3.43 8.52
C LEU A 142 7.87 -3.54 6.99
N GLY A 143 6.75 -3.22 6.37
CA GLY A 143 6.65 -3.20 4.91
C GLY A 143 7.58 -2.16 4.29
N LEU A 144 7.51 -0.93 4.79
CA LEU A 144 8.37 0.17 4.31
C LEU A 144 9.84 -0.06 4.68
N HIS A 145 10.11 -0.61 5.87
CA HIS A 145 11.46 -0.97 6.31
C HIS A 145 12.15 -1.89 5.30
N TYR A 146 11.56 -3.05 5.02
CA TYR A 146 12.19 -4.02 4.12
C TYR A 146 12.23 -3.58 2.66
N GLY A 147 11.30 -2.76 2.23
CA GLY A 147 11.34 -2.18 0.88
C GLY A 147 12.47 -1.16 0.73
N LEU A 148 12.72 -0.33 1.74
CA LEU A 148 13.83 0.62 1.75
C LEU A 148 15.19 -0.09 1.87
N GLU A 149 15.32 -1.09 2.75
CA GLU A 149 16.52 -1.95 2.80
C GLU A 149 16.76 -2.67 1.48
N ARG A 150 15.73 -3.09 0.75
CA ARG A 150 15.82 -3.73 -0.56
C ARG A 150 16.45 -2.81 -1.61
N ILE A 151 16.25 -1.50 -1.52
CA ILE A 151 16.89 -0.50 -2.38
C ILE A 151 18.37 -0.31 -1.99
N GLY A 152 18.72 -0.54 -0.74
CA GLY A 152 20.05 -0.27 -0.17
C GLY A 152 20.08 0.93 0.75
N CYS A 153 18.92 1.54 1.08
CA CYS A 153 18.85 2.65 2.01
C CYS A 153 19.30 2.26 3.43
N THR A 154 19.90 3.20 4.16
CA THR A 154 20.02 3.07 5.61
C THR A 154 18.67 3.34 6.27
N VAL A 155 18.18 2.41 7.10
CA VAL A 155 16.89 2.53 7.76
C VAL A 155 17.04 2.68 9.26
N ILE A 156 16.48 3.76 9.83
CA ILE A 156 16.42 4.02 11.28
C ILE A 156 15.01 3.63 11.76
N PRO A 157 14.86 2.51 12.50
CA PRO A 157 13.57 2.03 13.00
C PRO A 157 13.17 2.77 14.29
N ALA A 158 12.89 4.07 14.18
CA ALA A 158 12.62 4.94 15.34
C ALA A 158 11.31 4.57 16.06
N SER A 159 10.37 3.92 15.38
CA SER A 159 9.06 3.57 15.88
C SER A 159 8.17 4.81 16.16
N SER A 160 7.09 4.64 16.90
CA SER A 160 6.18 5.72 17.30
C SER A 160 6.53 6.28 18.69
N GLY A 161 6.12 7.51 18.96
CA GLY A 161 6.33 8.18 20.26
C GLY A 161 7.73 8.80 20.40
N ASN A 162 7.98 9.45 21.54
CA ASN A 162 9.21 10.15 21.86
C ASN A 162 9.69 11.09 20.74
N THR A 163 8.87 12.08 20.42
CA THR A 163 9.11 13.02 19.31
C THR A 163 10.45 13.74 19.43
N GLU A 164 10.85 14.14 20.64
CA GLU A 164 12.13 14.81 20.90
C GLU A 164 13.33 13.95 20.45
N LYS A 165 13.34 12.66 20.85
CA LYS A 165 14.37 11.71 20.42
C LYS A 165 14.34 11.50 18.90
N GLN A 166 13.15 11.45 18.28
CA GLN A 166 13.03 11.30 16.85
C GLN A 166 13.58 12.52 16.10
N LEU A 167 13.33 13.74 16.57
CA LEU A 167 13.89 14.96 16.02
C LEU A 167 15.43 15.01 16.16
N MET A 168 15.95 14.56 17.31
CA MET A 168 17.39 14.42 17.51
C MET A 168 18.00 13.48 16.46
N LEU A 169 17.40 12.30 16.22
CA LEU A 169 17.89 11.34 15.23
C LEU A 169 17.81 11.90 13.80
N LEU A 170 16.70 12.56 13.43
CA LEU A 170 16.54 13.20 12.10
C LEU A 170 17.69 14.17 11.80
N ARG A 171 18.08 14.96 12.81
CA ARG A 171 19.16 15.94 12.68
C ARG A 171 20.54 15.30 12.68
N ASP A 172 20.84 14.51 13.71
CA ASP A 172 22.19 14.01 13.98
C ASP A 172 22.64 12.97 12.94
N MET A 173 21.70 12.13 12.47
CA MET A 173 21.94 11.13 11.42
C MET A 173 21.79 11.68 10.00
N LYS A 174 21.50 12.99 9.83
CA LYS A 174 21.32 13.63 8.50
C LYS A 174 20.28 12.89 7.65
N VAL A 175 19.17 12.49 8.26
CA VAL A 175 18.10 11.73 7.61
C VAL A 175 17.60 12.48 6.39
N THR A 176 17.51 11.77 5.24
CA THR A 176 17.05 12.32 3.96
C THR A 176 15.60 11.94 3.63
N GLY A 177 15.05 10.92 4.28
CA GLY A 177 13.70 10.43 4.06
C GLY A 177 12.93 10.18 5.35
N LEU A 178 11.66 10.58 5.38
CA LEU A 178 10.76 10.38 6.52
C LEU A 178 9.57 9.51 6.14
N VAL A 179 9.35 8.46 6.92
CA VAL A 179 8.14 7.60 6.85
C VAL A 179 7.28 7.86 8.08
N ALA A 180 6.07 8.38 7.88
CA ALA A 180 5.15 8.70 8.97
C ALA A 180 3.70 8.76 8.49
N THR A 181 2.73 8.91 9.41
CA THR A 181 1.41 9.44 9.02
C THR A 181 1.54 10.92 8.69
N PRO A 182 0.72 11.47 7.77
CA PRO A 182 0.73 12.90 7.45
C PRO A 182 0.57 13.79 8.68
N SER A 183 -0.36 13.45 9.59
CA SER A 183 -0.59 14.23 10.82
C SER A 183 0.63 14.23 11.74
N TYR A 184 1.31 13.08 11.87
CA TYR A 184 2.51 13.00 12.71
C TYR A 184 3.70 13.74 12.08
N ALA A 185 3.86 13.66 10.75
CA ALA A 185 4.89 14.42 10.04
C ALA A 185 4.72 15.95 10.22
N LEU A 186 3.48 16.44 10.19
CA LEU A 186 3.18 17.86 10.47
C LEU A 186 3.51 18.21 11.91
N TYR A 187 3.05 17.42 12.88
CA TYR A 187 3.32 17.61 14.29
C TYR A 187 4.83 17.62 14.60
N MET A 188 5.60 16.68 14.04
CA MET A 188 7.06 16.67 14.18
C MET A 188 7.70 17.94 13.61
N GLY A 189 7.19 18.45 12.47
CA GLY A 189 7.69 19.68 11.86
C GLY A 189 7.44 20.92 12.72
N GLU A 190 6.29 21.01 13.36
CA GLU A 190 5.98 22.07 14.32
C GLU A 190 6.87 21.97 15.56
N SER A 191 7.00 20.77 16.12
CA SER A 191 7.89 20.51 17.26
C SER A 191 9.36 20.81 16.93
N ALA A 192 9.79 20.55 15.68
CA ALA A 192 11.16 20.87 15.26
C ALA A 192 11.43 22.37 15.28
N LYS A 193 10.47 23.21 14.89
CA LYS A 193 10.59 24.68 14.96
C LYS A 193 10.74 25.18 16.41
N GLU A 194 10.09 24.49 17.34
CA GLU A 194 10.11 24.85 18.76
C GLU A 194 11.34 24.30 19.48
N SER A 195 12.08 23.38 18.88
CA SER A 195 13.23 22.69 19.49
C SER A 195 14.46 23.56 19.73
N GLY A 196 14.49 24.77 19.17
CA GLY A 196 15.63 25.69 19.25
C GLY A 196 16.75 25.40 18.25
N TYR A 197 16.62 24.36 17.41
CA TYR A 197 17.57 24.07 16.33
C TYR A 197 17.12 24.68 15.00
N PRO A 198 18.05 25.17 14.17
CA PRO A 198 17.72 25.67 12.84
C PRO A 198 17.07 24.58 11.99
N MET A 199 16.00 24.91 11.28
CA MET A 199 15.36 23.97 10.35
C MET A 199 16.31 23.52 9.21
N SER A 200 17.33 24.29 8.89
CA SER A 200 18.40 23.95 7.95
C SER A 200 19.27 22.76 8.37
N ASP A 201 19.25 22.37 9.64
CA ASP A 201 19.99 21.21 10.16
C ASP A 201 19.34 19.89 9.76
N TYR A 202 18.03 19.91 9.50
CA TYR A 202 17.29 18.76 9.00
C TYR A 202 17.45 18.64 7.48
N LYS A 203 17.82 17.47 6.98
CA LYS A 203 18.15 17.21 5.56
C LYS A 203 17.09 16.41 4.83
N ILE A 204 15.88 16.36 5.37
CA ILE A 204 14.79 15.55 4.82
C ILE A 204 14.38 16.12 3.46
N ARG A 205 14.46 15.30 2.41
CA ARG A 205 14.09 15.67 1.04
C ARG A 205 12.84 14.97 0.52
N ILE A 206 12.51 13.78 1.09
CA ILE A 206 11.37 12.97 0.69
C ILE A 206 10.57 12.52 1.92
N GLY A 207 9.23 12.60 1.82
CA GLY A 207 8.30 12.01 2.76
C GLY A 207 7.48 10.90 2.10
N LEU A 208 7.50 9.69 2.66
CA LEU A 208 6.62 8.59 2.26
C LEU A 208 5.50 8.48 3.30
N PHE A 209 4.35 9.07 3.00
CA PHE A 209 3.24 9.17 3.94
C PHE A 209 2.10 8.22 3.58
N GLY A 210 1.34 7.79 4.59
CA GLY A 210 0.22 6.88 4.41
C GLY A 210 -0.48 6.55 5.71
N SER A 211 -1.28 5.49 5.72
CA SER A 211 -2.15 5.02 6.81
C SER A 211 -3.34 5.91 7.13
N GLU A 212 -3.33 7.17 6.74
CA GLU A 212 -4.46 8.10 6.82
C GLU A 212 -4.51 8.99 5.57
N GLY A 213 -5.62 9.70 5.39
CA GLY A 213 -5.76 10.61 4.25
C GLY A 213 -4.87 11.84 4.41
N CYS A 214 -4.12 12.19 3.37
CA CYS A 214 -3.38 13.42 3.27
C CYS A 214 -4.15 14.41 2.39
N THR A 215 -4.74 15.47 2.98
CA THR A 215 -5.40 16.50 2.16
C THR A 215 -4.35 17.35 1.43
N PRO A 216 -4.71 18.02 0.31
CA PRO A 216 -3.79 18.93 -0.38
C PRO A 216 -3.23 20.02 0.53
N GLU A 217 -4.05 20.54 1.45
CA GLU A 217 -3.69 21.58 2.41
C GLU A 217 -2.66 21.04 3.42
N MET A 218 -2.90 19.85 3.99
CA MET A 218 -1.97 19.20 4.92
C MET A 218 -0.64 18.88 4.24
N ARG A 219 -0.67 18.39 3.01
CA ARG A 219 0.54 18.16 2.19
C ARG A 219 1.35 19.44 2.03
N THR A 220 0.70 20.54 1.65
CA THR A 220 1.34 21.86 1.49
C THR A 220 1.98 22.34 2.79
N GLN A 221 1.31 22.14 3.92
CA GLN A 221 1.86 22.49 5.23
C GLN A 221 3.10 21.65 5.57
N ILE A 222 3.06 20.33 5.36
CA ILE A 222 4.20 19.44 5.58
C ILE A 222 5.39 19.87 4.71
N GLU A 223 5.17 20.10 3.42
CA GLU A 223 6.20 20.53 2.49
C GLU A 223 6.81 21.89 2.88
N LYS A 224 5.96 22.83 3.30
CA LYS A 224 6.42 24.15 3.77
C LYS A 224 7.26 24.06 5.05
N VAL A 225 6.90 23.19 5.98
CA VAL A 225 7.62 23.05 7.25
C VAL A 225 8.98 22.41 7.06
N TRP A 226 9.03 21.30 6.30
CA TRP A 226 10.23 20.48 6.18
C TRP A 226 11.10 20.79 4.96
N GLY A 227 10.54 21.44 3.94
CA GLY A 227 11.21 21.62 2.64
C GLY A 227 11.30 20.33 1.83
N LEU A 228 10.52 19.30 2.17
CA LEU A 228 10.56 17.98 1.55
C LEU A 228 9.53 17.85 0.40
N PHE A 229 9.71 16.80 -0.40
CA PHE A 229 8.71 16.34 -1.37
C PHE A 229 7.80 15.30 -0.72
N ALA A 230 6.54 15.66 -0.44
CA ALA A 230 5.57 14.78 0.22
C ALA A 230 4.87 13.87 -0.79
N THR A 231 4.83 12.58 -0.52
CA THR A 231 4.14 11.58 -1.34
C THR A 231 3.15 10.77 -0.52
N ASP A 232 2.14 10.25 -1.20
CA ASP A 232 1.11 9.41 -0.61
C ASP A 232 1.27 7.96 -1.10
N ASN A 233 1.15 7.02 -0.19
CA ASN A 233 1.10 5.61 -0.51
C ASN A 233 -0.14 4.98 0.11
N TYR A 234 -0.65 3.93 -0.54
CA TYR A 234 -1.85 3.21 -0.14
C TYR A 234 -1.58 1.73 0.04
N GLY A 235 -2.24 1.14 1.00
CA GLY A 235 -2.27 -0.29 1.23
C GLY A 235 -3.18 -0.68 2.38
N LEU A 236 -3.47 -1.97 2.45
CA LEU A 236 -4.24 -2.60 3.53
C LEU A 236 -3.52 -3.87 3.95
N SER A 237 -3.65 -4.27 5.21
CA SER A 237 -3.14 -5.56 5.68
C SER A 237 -3.69 -6.73 4.86
N GLU A 238 -4.95 -6.64 4.46
CA GLU A 238 -5.69 -7.65 3.71
C GLU A 238 -5.23 -7.83 2.24
N ILE A 239 -4.44 -6.89 1.72
CA ILE A 239 -3.97 -6.88 0.32
C ILE A 239 -2.45 -6.72 0.23
N MET A 240 -1.68 -7.42 1.00
CA MET A 240 -0.22 -7.39 1.12
C MET A 240 0.31 -6.39 2.16
N GLY A 241 -0.27 -5.20 2.31
CA GLY A 241 0.19 -4.16 3.22
C GLY A 241 0.41 -2.81 2.53
N PRO A 242 1.11 -1.85 3.17
CA PRO A 242 1.46 -0.58 2.55
C PRO A 242 2.35 -0.77 1.32
N GLY A 243 2.27 0.17 0.37
CA GLY A 243 3.11 0.15 -0.82
C GLY A 243 2.55 -0.68 -1.98
N VAL A 244 1.32 -1.20 -1.91
CA VAL A 244 0.65 -1.81 -3.07
C VAL A 244 0.32 -0.77 -4.14
N SER A 245 0.22 0.51 -3.75
CA SER A 245 0.21 1.63 -4.68
C SER A 245 0.83 2.87 -4.05
N GLY A 246 1.41 3.74 -4.88
CA GLY A 246 2.02 4.98 -4.45
C GLY A 246 2.15 6.00 -5.57
N GLU A 247 2.37 7.25 -5.20
CA GLU A 247 2.62 8.33 -6.14
C GLU A 247 4.01 8.20 -6.79
N CYS A 248 4.19 8.85 -7.91
CA CYS A 248 5.50 9.16 -8.49
C CYS A 248 5.78 10.67 -8.41
N ILE A 249 6.92 11.11 -8.92
CA ILE A 249 7.30 12.54 -8.97
C ILE A 249 6.25 13.44 -9.63
N LYS A 250 5.33 12.91 -10.45
CA LYS A 250 4.26 13.69 -11.09
C LYS A 250 3.03 13.91 -10.19
N ARG A 251 2.86 13.12 -9.14
CA ARG A 251 1.73 13.22 -8.19
C ARG A 251 0.33 13.33 -8.83
N CYS A 252 0.12 12.65 -9.95
CA CYS A 252 -1.16 12.68 -10.67
C CYS A 252 -2.02 11.44 -10.35
N GLY A 253 -1.95 10.91 -9.16
CA GLY A 253 -2.60 9.69 -8.68
C GLY A 253 -1.60 8.61 -8.32
N LEU A 254 -2.13 7.49 -7.81
CA LEU A 254 -1.33 6.37 -7.32
C LEU A 254 -1.07 5.37 -8.46
N HIS A 255 0.17 4.95 -8.61
CA HIS A 255 0.54 3.80 -9.45
C HIS A 255 0.30 2.51 -8.69
N ILE A 256 -0.30 1.54 -9.36
CA ILE A 256 -0.57 0.21 -8.81
C ILE A 256 0.44 -0.77 -9.38
N ALA A 257 0.88 -1.73 -8.56
CA ALA A 257 1.63 -2.89 -9.02
C ALA A 257 0.66 -3.89 -9.71
N GLU A 258 0.27 -3.59 -10.95
CA GLU A 258 -0.79 -4.30 -11.67
C GLU A 258 -0.44 -5.76 -12.02
N ASP A 259 0.83 -6.11 -12.00
CA ASP A 259 1.28 -7.50 -12.11
C ASP A 259 0.94 -8.33 -10.87
N LEU A 260 0.80 -7.71 -9.71
CA LEU A 260 0.48 -8.34 -8.43
C LEU A 260 -0.92 -8.04 -7.91
N SER A 261 -1.60 -7.04 -8.47
CA SER A 261 -2.93 -6.61 -8.05
C SER A 261 -3.83 -6.37 -9.24
N LEU A 262 -4.93 -7.11 -9.33
CA LEU A 262 -5.99 -6.86 -10.29
C LEU A 262 -7.10 -6.04 -9.63
N ILE A 263 -7.32 -4.81 -10.11
CA ILE A 263 -8.29 -3.89 -9.53
C ILE A 263 -9.50 -3.72 -10.42
N HIS A 264 -10.69 -3.91 -9.83
CA HIS A 264 -11.97 -3.59 -10.44
C HIS A 264 -12.70 -2.55 -9.61
N ILE A 265 -13.23 -1.53 -10.27
CA ILE A 265 -14.04 -0.50 -9.66
C ILE A 265 -15.51 -0.83 -9.98
N TYR A 266 -16.31 -1.00 -8.93
CA TYR A 266 -17.75 -1.20 -9.05
C TYR A 266 -18.47 0.11 -8.74
N GLU A 267 -19.44 0.48 -9.57
CA GLU A 267 -20.40 1.52 -9.20
C GLU A 267 -21.31 0.94 -8.11
N ASP A 268 -21.18 1.44 -6.90
CA ASP A 268 -22.05 1.05 -5.80
C ASP A 268 -23.41 1.72 -5.93
N LEU A 269 -24.37 0.98 -6.44
CA LEU A 269 -25.76 1.43 -6.63
C LEU A 269 -26.51 1.68 -5.30
N GLY A 270 -25.94 1.36 -4.14
CA GLY A 270 -26.57 1.50 -2.83
C GLY A 270 -26.00 2.60 -1.93
N TYR A 271 -24.71 2.86 -1.97
CA TYR A 271 -24.02 3.77 -1.05
C TYR A 271 -23.93 5.21 -1.56
N SER A 272 -24.03 5.42 -2.88
CA SER A 272 -23.88 6.74 -3.52
C SER A 272 -25.04 7.70 -3.29
N ARG A 273 -26.27 7.20 -3.02
CA ARG A 273 -27.44 8.05 -2.88
C ARG A 273 -27.50 8.93 -1.62
N ARG A 274 -26.64 8.68 -0.60
CA ARG A 274 -26.62 9.51 0.64
C ARG A 274 -25.46 10.51 0.71
N ARG A 275 -24.58 10.58 -0.30
CA ARG A 275 -23.43 11.52 -0.35
C ARG A 275 -23.27 12.27 -1.67
N GLN A 276 -24.32 12.35 -2.50
CA GLN A 276 -24.27 13.05 -3.79
C GLN A 276 -24.09 14.58 -3.71
N ASP A 277 -24.08 15.17 -2.50
CA ASP A 277 -23.92 16.63 -2.35
C ASP A 277 -22.46 17.10 -2.20
N ARG A 278 -21.47 16.22 -2.20
CA ARG A 278 -20.06 16.65 -2.07
C ARG A 278 -19.11 15.81 -2.91
N GLN A 279 -18.96 16.15 -4.16
CA GLN A 279 -17.80 15.96 -5.06
C GLN A 279 -18.15 15.31 -6.40
N ARG A 280 -18.20 16.15 -7.43
CA ARG A 280 -18.24 15.74 -8.84
C ARG A 280 -16.89 15.09 -9.19
N VAL A 281 -16.93 13.84 -9.65
CA VAL A 281 -15.78 13.16 -10.27
C VAL A 281 -15.67 13.67 -11.70
N HIS A 282 -14.60 14.36 -12.05
CA HIS A 282 -14.34 14.75 -13.44
C HIS A 282 -13.67 13.61 -14.21
N PRO A 283 -14.05 13.38 -15.48
CA PRO A 283 -13.40 12.37 -16.32
C PRO A 283 -11.95 12.72 -16.61
N VAL A 284 -11.11 11.69 -16.71
CA VAL A 284 -9.67 11.82 -16.98
C VAL A 284 -9.46 12.14 -18.46
N HIS A 285 -8.88 13.28 -18.78
CA HIS A 285 -8.33 13.53 -20.10
C HIS A 285 -7.00 12.79 -20.28
N HIS A 286 -6.90 12.03 -21.37
CA HIS A 286 -5.70 11.33 -21.78
C HIS A 286 -4.60 12.32 -22.19
N LEU A 287 -3.40 12.14 -21.62
CA LEU A 287 -2.16 12.66 -22.20
C LEU A 287 -1.34 11.45 -22.67
N PRO A 288 -0.61 11.55 -23.79
CA PRO A 288 0.10 10.43 -24.38
C PRO A 288 1.43 10.20 -23.68
N VAL A 289 1.44 9.35 -22.68
CA VAL A 289 2.62 8.67 -22.12
C VAL A 289 2.17 7.23 -21.95
N PRO A 290 3.00 6.18 -22.14
CA PRO A 290 2.55 4.81 -21.90
C PRO A 290 2.08 4.75 -20.45
N ALA A 291 0.76 4.89 -20.30
CA ALA A 291 0.13 5.15 -19.03
C ALA A 291 -0.04 3.84 -18.27
N ARG A 292 0.58 3.76 -17.11
CA ARG A 292 0.03 2.90 -16.06
C ARG A 292 -1.35 3.43 -15.70
N PRO A 293 -2.38 2.58 -15.54
CA PRO A 293 -3.66 3.03 -15.04
C PRO A 293 -3.45 3.69 -13.68
N ARG A 294 -3.99 4.88 -13.55
CA ARG A 294 -3.94 5.68 -12.34
C ARG A 294 -5.28 5.49 -11.64
N VAL A 295 -5.26 4.94 -10.43
CA VAL A 295 -6.44 4.98 -9.59
C VAL A 295 -6.57 6.41 -9.05
N ARG A 296 -7.60 7.12 -9.51
CA ARG A 296 -8.07 8.30 -8.79
C ARG A 296 -8.66 7.81 -7.47
N ARG A 297 -8.43 8.52 -6.38
CA ARG A 297 -9.16 8.30 -5.13
C ARG A 297 -10.66 8.31 -5.43
N ALA A 298 -11.25 7.14 -5.60
CA ALA A 298 -12.69 6.98 -5.63
C ALA A 298 -13.17 6.99 -4.18
N TYR A 299 -13.45 8.18 -3.66
CA TYR A 299 -14.21 8.28 -2.43
C TYR A 299 -15.66 7.92 -2.76
N GLY A 300 -16.07 6.69 -2.49
CA GLY A 300 -17.46 6.28 -2.53
C GLY A 300 -17.82 5.07 -3.39
N GLY A 301 -16.90 4.48 -4.14
CA GLY A 301 -17.12 3.22 -4.85
C GLY A 301 -16.42 2.05 -4.17
N GLY A 302 -16.99 0.85 -4.25
CA GLY A 302 -16.32 -0.37 -3.81
C GLY A 302 -15.14 -0.68 -4.73
N VAL A 303 -13.96 -0.90 -4.16
CA VAL A 303 -12.77 -1.35 -4.90
C VAL A 303 -12.48 -2.79 -4.50
N ARG A 304 -12.33 -3.67 -5.48
CA ARG A 304 -11.90 -5.04 -5.27
C ARG A 304 -10.41 -5.14 -5.60
N PHE A 305 -9.65 -5.69 -4.67
CA PHE A 305 -8.29 -6.15 -4.86
C PHE A 305 -8.28 -7.68 -4.91
N LEU A 306 -7.57 -8.25 -5.84
CA LEU A 306 -7.35 -9.68 -6.00
C LEU A 306 -5.86 -9.97 -6.08
#